data_431af5e654ace1149a46264b7ce5a939
#
_entry.id   431af5e654ace1149a46264b7ce5a939
#
_cell.length_a   1.000
_cell.length_b   1.000
_cell.length_c   1.000
_cell.angle_alpha   90.00
_cell.angle_beta   90.00
_cell.angle_gamma   90.00
#
_symmetry.space_group_name_H-M   'P 1'
#
loop_
_entity.id
_entity.type
_entity.pdbx_description
1 polymer ?
#
loop_
_entity_poly.entity_id
_entity_poly.type
_entity_poly.pdbx_seq_one_letter_code
_entity_poly.pdbx_strand_id
1 'polypeptide(L)'
;MSIQVPDQPPRSLSLVVRCFFFLITICVLAPAQSVAAPAAATAGEGLQPILDYINSAWDTLTRSMNDCASVVDPKIKVAPVLYLPAEVDAPPTVHKLSIDCNVRVEHLPKPIHHLGEVDTAKLQPHGLLYLPEKYVVPGGRFNEMYGWDSYFIIRGLLRTGRVELAKGMVNNFFYEIEHYGAMLNANRTYYLTRSQPPFLSSMFVDVYRASHKDSNPDKAWLERAYTDLNKDYEMWTHDPHLAGQTGLSRYYDFGEGPPAEAVQDESGFYRKVAQYFFLHPTEAENYVVEIKPGTTQLVAGSPYSLQVCDVPLTMARAECEKAKQFKLSADYYKGDRSMRESGFDVSFRFGPFGAATHHFAPVCLNSLLYKTEKDLEQISQWLGHSEDAKKWNQRGEVRKKLISRYLWNQEQGLFFDHNFQTSRMANYWYASTFYPLWAGLATPGQAKAVVNNLKTFERPGGLPMSISETGAQWDLPYGWGNIEMLAIDGLRRYGFNTDADRLSYEFLSTVAENFRHDGNIREKYNVVTRSSEAHVELGYEMNVVGFGWTNAAFLELLHNLPKPMVERLEQEQNQPLPAAN
;
A
#
# COMPACT_ATOMS: atom_id res chain seq x y z
N MET A 1 -11.90 -71.40 7.39
CA MET A 1 -10.87 -72.31 6.85
C MET A 1 -9.57 -71.62 7.11
N SER A 2 -8.88 -72.06 8.16
CA SER A 2 -7.58 -71.56 8.65
C SER A 2 -6.45 -71.99 7.73
N ILE A 3 -5.30 -71.29 7.80
CA ILE A 3 -3.92 -71.81 7.72
C ILE A 3 -3.04 -70.61 7.43
N GLN A 4 -2.31 -70.05 8.37
CA GLN A 4 -1.04 -70.31 9.01
C GLN A 4 0.16 -69.66 8.33
N VAL A 5 0.82 -68.84 9.11
CA VAL A 5 2.19 -68.28 8.97
C VAL A 5 3.22 -69.37 9.24
N PRO A 6 4.43 -69.35 8.70
CA PRO A 6 5.55 -69.67 9.54
C PRO A 6 6.73 -68.68 9.50
N ASP A 7 7.17 -68.45 10.67
CA ASP A 7 8.44 -68.19 11.32
C ASP A 7 9.78 -68.12 10.54
N GLN A 8 10.61 -67.23 11.11
CA GLN A 8 12.06 -67.11 10.94
C GLN A 8 12.83 -68.33 11.54
N PRO A 9 14.11 -68.52 11.23
CA PRO A 9 15.18 -67.92 12.03
C PRO A 9 16.58 -67.73 11.33
N PRO A 10 17.72 -67.64 12.09
CA PRO A 10 18.59 -66.46 12.06
C PRO A 10 20.09 -66.77 11.70
N ARG A 11 20.91 -65.67 11.73
CA ARG A 11 22.42 -65.60 11.89
C ARG A 11 23.29 -65.73 10.64
N SER A 12 24.18 -64.78 10.40
CA SER A 12 25.53 -64.73 11.01
C SER A 12 26.28 -63.46 10.58
N LEU A 13 27.11 -62.96 11.50
CA LEU A 13 28.10 -61.90 11.34
C LEU A 13 29.14 -62.23 10.25
N SER A 14 29.54 -61.21 9.48
CA SER A 14 30.94 -61.03 9.11
C SER A 14 31.27 -59.54 8.93
N LEU A 15 32.23 -59.12 9.71
CA LEU A 15 32.83 -57.80 9.81
C LEU A 15 33.76 -57.62 8.60
N VAL A 16 33.46 -56.60 7.74
CA VAL A 16 34.45 -56.05 6.81
C VAL A 16 34.51 -54.55 7.01
N VAL A 17 35.56 -54.13 7.67
CA VAL A 17 35.97 -52.74 7.81
C VAL A 17 36.39 -52.21 6.44
N ARG A 18 35.68 -51.24 5.89
CA ARG A 18 36.18 -50.37 4.83
C ARG A 18 36.09 -48.93 5.31
N CYS A 19 37.27 -48.37 5.57
CA CYS A 19 37.44 -46.92 5.77
C CYS A 19 36.96 -46.15 4.55
N PHE A 20 35.88 -45.38 4.69
CA PHE A 20 35.54 -44.30 3.78
C PHE A 20 35.89 -42.97 4.47
N PHE A 21 36.86 -42.27 3.89
CA PHE A 21 37.14 -40.88 4.20
C PHE A 21 35.93 -40.04 3.80
N PHE A 22 35.17 -39.57 4.77
CA PHE A 22 34.19 -38.48 4.54
C PHE A 22 34.94 -37.15 4.60
N LEU A 23 35.16 -36.53 3.45
CA LEU A 23 35.46 -35.11 3.36
C LEU A 23 34.22 -34.37 3.84
N ILE A 24 34.27 -33.87 5.08
CA ILE A 24 33.28 -32.91 5.59
C ILE A 24 33.62 -31.56 4.93
N THR A 25 32.92 -31.25 3.86
CA THR A 25 32.88 -29.87 3.35
C THR A 25 32.03 -29.07 4.35
N ILE A 26 32.72 -28.31 5.20
CA ILE A 26 32.08 -27.34 6.08
C ILE A 26 31.55 -26.21 5.14
N CYS A 27 30.27 -26.27 4.75
CA CYS A 27 29.56 -25.10 4.26
C CYS A 27 29.48 -24.10 5.43
N VAL A 28 30.32 -23.09 5.39
CA VAL A 28 30.17 -21.90 6.21
C VAL A 28 28.92 -21.19 5.71
N LEU A 29 27.78 -21.49 6.33
CA LEU A 29 26.59 -20.65 6.23
C LEU A 29 26.98 -19.30 6.83
N ALA A 30 27.17 -18.30 5.96
CA ALA A 30 27.21 -16.92 6.40
C ALA A 30 25.88 -16.64 7.13
N PRO A 31 25.92 -16.14 8.37
CA PRO A 31 24.70 -15.79 9.07
C PRO A 31 24.01 -14.68 8.25
N ALA A 32 22.74 -14.91 7.90
CA ALA A 32 21.87 -13.79 7.52
C ALA A 32 22.06 -12.72 8.59
N GLN A 33 22.45 -11.52 8.20
CA GLN A 33 22.52 -10.38 9.11
C GLN A 33 21.09 -10.13 9.60
N SER A 34 20.74 -10.75 10.72
CA SER A 34 19.63 -10.27 11.52
C SER A 34 20.03 -8.85 11.91
N VAL A 35 19.24 -7.86 11.46
CA VAL A 35 19.29 -6.54 12.06
C VAL A 35 19.11 -6.79 13.55
N ALA A 36 20.17 -6.59 14.33
CA ALA A 36 20.12 -6.76 15.76
C ALA A 36 18.99 -5.84 16.25
N ALA A 37 18.04 -6.42 17.01
CA ALA A 37 17.05 -5.61 17.68
C ALA A 37 17.82 -4.56 18.50
N PRO A 38 17.50 -3.26 18.37
CA PRO A 38 18.12 -2.24 19.20
C PRO A 38 17.88 -2.62 20.66
N ALA A 39 18.87 -2.39 21.50
CA ALA A 39 18.74 -2.63 22.94
C ALA A 39 17.50 -1.87 23.44
N ALA A 40 16.71 -2.51 24.32
CA ALA A 40 15.55 -1.86 24.93
C ALA A 40 15.97 -0.49 25.49
N ALA A 41 15.18 0.55 25.17
CA ALA A 41 15.48 1.93 25.54
C ALA A 41 15.72 2.02 27.05
N THR A 42 16.84 2.64 27.44
CA THR A 42 17.19 2.84 28.85
C THR A 42 16.30 3.93 29.46
N ALA A 43 15.83 3.70 30.69
CA ALA A 43 15.02 4.69 31.39
C ALA A 43 15.81 6.01 31.54
N GLY A 44 15.25 7.14 31.03
CA GLY A 44 15.85 8.48 31.10
C GLY A 44 16.22 9.12 29.77
N GLU A 45 16.06 8.43 28.64
CA GLU A 45 16.41 8.95 27.30
C GLU A 45 15.22 9.58 26.56
N GLY A 46 14.01 9.55 27.10
CA GLY A 46 12.81 10.14 26.51
C GLY A 46 12.48 9.58 25.14
N LEU A 47 12.27 10.45 24.16
CA LEU A 47 11.96 10.09 22.77
C LEU A 47 13.20 9.91 21.88
N GLN A 48 14.41 10.18 22.38
CA GLN A 48 15.63 10.14 21.57
C GLN A 48 15.87 8.78 20.90
N PRO A 49 15.68 7.62 21.57
CA PRO A 49 15.86 6.32 20.94
C PRO A 49 14.95 6.09 19.71
N ILE A 50 13.71 6.58 19.75
CA ILE A 50 12.77 6.48 18.62
C ILE A 50 13.26 7.37 17.46
N LEU A 51 13.70 8.59 17.76
CA LEU A 51 14.21 9.54 16.75
C LEU A 51 15.47 9.01 16.08
N ASP A 52 16.40 8.42 16.84
CA ASP A 52 17.61 7.80 16.34
C ASP A 52 17.29 6.56 15.47
N TYR A 53 16.35 5.74 15.91
CA TYR A 53 15.83 4.62 15.12
C TYR A 53 15.27 5.09 13.78
N ILE A 54 14.38 6.08 13.78
CA ILE A 54 13.78 6.61 12.53
C ILE A 54 14.87 7.19 11.62
N ASN A 55 15.83 7.93 12.17
CA ASN A 55 16.89 8.52 11.36
C ASN A 55 17.78 7.45 10.70
N SER A 56 18.10 6.37 11.41
CA SER A 56 18.85 5.23 10.88
C SER A 56 18.03 4.37 9.91
N ALA A 57 16.70 4.30 10.12
CA ALA A 57 15.80 3.55 9.25
C ALA A 57 15.81 4.08 7.80
N TRP A 58 15.93 5.39 7.61
CA TRP A 58 16.01 5.96 6.26
C TRP A 58 17.18 5.42 5.45
N ASP A 59 18.33 5.18 6.09
CA ASP A 59 19.51 4.63 5.41
C ASP A 59 19.31 3.13 5.11
N THR A 60 18.74 2.36 6.04
CA THR A 60 18.47 0.93 5.87
C THR A 60 17.35 0.64 4.85
N LEU A 61 16.41 1.56 4.67
CA LEU A 61 15.31 1.46 3.70
C LEU A 61 15.68 2.04 2.32
N THR A 62 16.81 2.71 2.19
CA THR A 62 17.25 3.25 0.90
C THR A 62 17.72 2.14 -0.04
N ARG A 63 17.28 2.19 -1.29
CA ARG A 63 17.63 1.29 -2.39
C ARG A 63 18.25 2.06 -3.55
N SER A 64 19.04 1.35 -4.35
CA SER A 64 19.64 1.87 -5.58
C SER A 64 19.73 0.75 -6.61
N MET A 65 19.33 1.02 -7.84
CA MET A 65 19.50 0.05 -8.95
C MET A 65 20.96 -0.09 -9.40
N ASN A 66 21.90 0.47 -8.62
CA ASN A 66 23.35 0.30 -8.79
C ASN A 66 23.94 -0.65 -7.73
N ASP A 67 23.11 -1.28 -6.90
CA ASP A 67 23.52 -2.08 -5.76
C ASP A 67 22.86 -3.47 -5.76
N CYS A 68 23.67 -4.50 -5.63
CA CYS A 68 23.24 -5.90 -5.58
C CYS A 68 22.16 -6.16 -4.53
N ALA A 69 22.32 -5.62 -3.33
CA ALA A 69 21.39 -5.83 -2.22
C ALA A 69 19.99 -5.24 -2.50
N SER A 70 19.92 -4.24 -3.39
CA SER A 70 18.67 -3.61 -3.80
C SER A 70 17.94 -4.38 -4.91
N VAL A 71 18.66 -5.09 -5.76
CA VAL A 71 18.10 -5.78 -6.94
C VAL A 71 17.89 -7.27 -6.69
N VAL A 72 18.76 -7.88 -5.89
CA VAL A 72 18.64 -9.30 -5.52
C VAL A 72 17.70 -9.44 -4.33
N ASP A 73 16.51 -10.01 -4.58
CA ASP A 73 15.56 -10.31 -3.50
C ASP A 73 15.82 -11.73 -2.97
N PRO A 74 16.32 -11.88 -1.73
CA PRO A 74 16.62 -13.19 -1.15
C PRO A 74 15.39 -14.08 -0.93
N LYS A 75 14.18 -13.51 -0.98
CA LYS A 75 12.91 -14.23 -0.86
C LYS A 75 12.52 -14.93 -2.16
N ILE A 76 13.05 -14.46 -3.30
CA ILE A 76 12.74 -15.00 -4.63
C ILE A 76 13.74 -16.10 -4.97
N LYS A 77 13.26 -17.33 -5.18
CA LYS A 77 14.10 -18.51 -5.46
C LYS A 77 14.62 -18.59 -6.91
N VAL A 78 14.16 -17.70 -7.79
CA VAL A 78 14.62 -17.60 -9.19
C VAL A 78 15.67 -16.52 -9.34
N ALA A 79 16.49 -16.60 -10.38
CA ALA A 79 17.48 -15.56 -10.67
C ALA A 79 16.79 -14.20 -10.80
N PRO A 80 17.30 -13.15 -10.13
CA PRO A 80 16.70 -11.82 -10.18
C PRO A 80 16.76 -11.25 -11.59
N VAL A 81 15.69 -10.55 -11.98
CA VAL A 81 15.58 -9.91 -13.30
C VAL A 81 15.32 -8.43 -13.09
N LEU A 82 16.09 -7.61 -13.80
CA LEU A 82 15.89 -6.17 -13.91
C LEU A 82 15.47 -5.83 -15.33
N TYR A 83 14.31 -5.23 -15.50
CA TYR A 83 13.79 -4.78 -16.78
C TYR A 83 14.06 -3.30 -16.99
N LEU A 84 14.62 -2.96 -18.15
CA LEU A 84 14.76 -1.59 -18.64
C LEU A 84 13.63 -1.26 -19.61
N PRO A 85 13.29 0.03 -19.81
CA PRO A 85 12.47 0.45 -20.94
C PRO A 85 13.07 -0.03 -22.26
N ALA A 86 12.21 -0.30 -23.26
CA ALA A 86 12.66 -0.82 -24.56
C ALA A 86 13.64 0.12 -25.29
N GLU A 87 13.48 1.43 -25.08
CA GLU A 87 14.23 2.51 -25.75
C GLU A 87 15.45 3.00 -24.97
N VAL A 88 15.71 2.49 -23.77
CA VAL A 88 16.79 2.96 -22.90
C VAL A 88 17.93 1.94 -22.89
N ASP A 89 19.11 2.39 -23.26
CA ASP A 89 20.33 1.57 -23.15
C ASP A 89 20.68 1.30 -21.68
N ALA A 90 21.17 0.10 -21.40
CA ALA A 90 21.57 -0.26 -20.04
C ALA A 90 22.76 0.60 -19.59
N PRO A 91 22.62 1.36 -18.47
CA PRO A 91 23.74 2.10 -17.90
C PRO A 91 24.92 1.18 -17.53
N PRO A 92 26.17 1.66 -17.53
CA PRO A 92 27.34 0.87 -17.15
C PRO A 92 27.22 0.21 -15.76
N THR A 93 26.55 0.87 -14.83
CA THR A 93 26.26 0.35 -13.47
C THR A 93 25.34 -0.86 -13.50
N VAL A 94 24.34 -0.87 -14.39
CA VAL A 94 23.42 -2.00 -14.59
C VAL A 94 24.16 -3.18 -15.25
N HIS A 95 25.03 -2.92 -16.22
CA HIS A 95 25.89 -3.98 -16.77
C HIS A 95 26.76 -4.64 -15.68
N LYS A 96 27.25 -3.87 -14.73
CA LYS A 96 28.02 -4.40 -13.61
C LYS A 96 27.19 -5.33 -12.72
N LEU A 97 25.91 -5.07 -12.49
CA LEU A 97 25.01 -5.94 -11.72
C LEU A 97 24.89 -7.33 -12.33
N SER A 98 24.87 -7.47 -13.66
CA SER A 98 24.80 -8.77 -14.30
C SER A 98 26.04 -9.63 -14.06
N ILE A 99 27.19 -8.99 -13.86
CA ILE A 99 28.48 -9.66 -13.60
C ILE A 99 28.61 -9.96 -12.10
N ASP A 100 28.42 -8.95 -11.26
CA ASP A 100 28.71 -9.04 -9.82
C ASP A 100 27.65 -9.82 -9.02
N CYS A 101 26.38 -9.74 -9.47
CA CYS A 101 25.25 -10.26 -8.70
C CYS A 101 24.43 -11.33 -9.44
N ASN A 102 24.86 -11.73 -10.65
CA ASN A 102 24.10 -12.66 -11.50
C ASN A 102 22.65 -12.19 -11.79
N VAL A 103 22.44 -10.89 -11.91
CA VAL A 103 21.16 -10.30 -12.28
C VAL A 103 20.98 -10.39 -13.78
N ARG A 104 19.87 -10.97 -14.23
CA ARG A 104 19.50 -10.96 -15.65
C ARG A 104 18.94 -9.59 -16.01
N VAL A 105 19.54 -8.91 -16.98
CA VAL A 105 19.08 -7.62 -17.47
C VAL A 105 18.33 -7.83 -18.77
N GLU A 106 17.07 -7.41 -18.79
CA GLU A 106 16.15 -7.54 -19.92
C GLU A 106 15.59 -6.18 -20.32
N HIS A 107 15.11 -6.04 -21.54
CA HIS A 107 14.33 -4.89 -21.97
C HIS A 107 12.85 -5.25 -22.09
N LEU A 108 11.99 -4.29 -21.82
CA LEU A 108 10.58 -4.41 -22.15
C LEU A 108 10.39 -4.61 -23.65
N PRO A 109 9.36 -5.33 -24.09
CA PRO A 109 9.23 -5.72 -25.51
C PRO A 109 8.94 -4.55 -26.45
N LYS A 110 8.51 -3.41 -25.92
CA LYS A 110 8.22 -2.16 -26.64
C LYS A 110 8.19 -0.98 -25.68
N PRO A 111 8.32 0.27 -26.16
CA PRO A 111 8.01 1.45 -25.37
C PRO A 111 6.58 1.41 -24.82
N ILE A 112 6.37 1.91 -23.61
CA ILE A 112 5.06 1.94 -22.93
C ILE A 112 4.63 3.40 -22.75
N HIS A 113 3.44 3.72 -23.23
CA HIS A 113 2.89 5.07 -23.16
C HIS A 113 1.71 5.18 -22.19
N HIS A 114 1.06 4.06 -21.86
CA HIS A 114 -0.02 3.98 -20.88
C HIS A 114 -0.11 2.59 -20.25
N LEU A 115 -0.76 2.49 -19.10
CA LEU A 115 -0.96 1.23 -18.40
C LEU A 115 -1.74 0.21 -19.25
N GLY A 116 -1.44 -1.07 -19.08
CA GLY A 116 -2.11 -2.17 -19.79
C GLY A 116 -1.67 -2.39 -21.24
N GLU A 117 -0.70 -1.63 -21.75
CA GLU A 117 -0.19 -1.83 -23.13
C GLU A 117 0.58 -3.12 -23.33
N VAL A 118 1.09 -3.70 -22.25
CA VAL A 118 1.87 -4.94 -22.25
C VAL A 118 1.12 -6.00 -21.44
N ASP A 119 1.00 -7.19 -22.03
CA ASP A 119 0.50 -8.37 -21.34
C ASP A 119 1.54 -8.83 -20.31
N THR A 120 1.33 -8.46 -19.04
CA THR A 120 2.28 -8.75 -17.96
C THR A 120 2.45 -10.26 -17.71
N ALA A 121 1.47 -11.09 -18.07
CA ALA A 121 1.57 -12.53 -17.94
C ALA A 121 2.67 -13.14 -18.85
N LYS A 122 3.04 -12.44 -19.92
CA LYS A 122 4.13 -12.81 -20.83
C LYS A 122 5.50 -12.34 -20.39
N LEU A 123 5.58 -11.43 -19.40
CA LEU A 123 6.84 -10.95 -18.84
C LEU A 123 7.28 -11.90 -17.71
N GLN A 124 7.89 -13.01 -18.06
CA GLN A 124 8.30 -14.03 -17.10
C GLN A 124 9.81 -14.30 -17.16
N PRO A 125 10.47 -14.46 -16.00
CA PRO A 125 9.92 -14.23 -14.65
C PRO A 125 9.69 -12.74 -14.40
N HIS A 126 8.73 -12.43 -13.52
CA HIS A 126 8.53 -11.06 -13.09
C HIS A 126 9.77 -10.49 -12.41
N GLY A 127 10.10 -9.24 -12.70
CA GLY A 127 11.30 -8.56 -12.19
C GLY A 127 11.03 -7.11 -11.82
N LEU A 128 12.05 -6.49 -11.22
CA LEU A 128 12.05 -5.05 -10.96
C LEU A 128 12.10 -4.26 -12.26
N LEU A 129 11.46 -3.11 -12.29
CA LEU A 129 11.59 -2.10 -13.33
C LEU A 129 12.67 -1.10 -12.90
N TYR A 130 13.58 -0.77 -13.82
CA TYR A 130 14.70 0.12 -13.58
C TYR A 130 14.25 1.53 -13.18
N LEU A 131 14.89 2.08 -12.14
CA LEU A 131 14.75 3.46 -11.71
C LEU A 131 16.15 4.08 -11.58
N PRO A 132 16.39 5.30 -12.13
CA PRO A 132 17.73 5.88 -12.17
C PRO A 132 18.23 6.42 -10.83
N GLU A 133 17.35 6.91 -9.97
CA GLU A 133 17.70 7.55 -8.70
C GLU A 133 17.55 6.62 -7.51
N LYS A 134 18.21 6.97 -6.38
CA LYS A 134 17.98 6.31 -5.10
C LYS A 134 16.55 6.57 -4.61
N TYR A 135 15.99 5.59 -3.92
CA TYR A 135 14.64 5.68 -3.36
C TYR A 135 14.53 4.93 -2.03
N VAL A 136 13.49 5.23 -1.27
CA VAL A 136 13.18 4.58 0.00
C VAL A 136 12.01 3.62 -0.20
N VAL A 137 12.16 2.38 0.27
CA VAL A 137 11.11 1.35 0.24
C VAL A 137 10.21 1.46 1.46
N PRO A 138 8.93 0.97 1.41
CA PRO A 138 8.00 1.08 2.53
C PRO A 138 8.49 0.39 3.82
N GLY A 139 9.17 -0.73 3.70
CA GLY A 139 9.68 -1.52 4.82
C GLY A 139 10.78 -2.47 4.39
N GLY A 140 11.55 -2.99 5.33
CA GLY A 140 12.77 -3.76 5.04
C GLY A 140 12.59 -5.01 4.19
N ARG A 141 11.36 -5.53 4.08
CA ARG A 141 11.05 -6.69 3.21
C ARG A 141 10.92 -6.33 1.72
N PHE A 142 10.83 -5.04 1.37
CA PHE A 142 10.58 -4.59 0.02
C PHE A 142 11.87 -4.15 -0.68
N ASN A 143 11.90 -4.32 -2.00
CA ASN A 143 12.91 -3.76 -2.88
C ASN A 143 12.30 -2.77 -3.89
N GLU A 144 10.98 -2.64 -3.90
CA GLU A 144 10.21 -1.76 -4.78
C GLU A 144 9.96 -0.39 -4.14
N MET A 145 9.98 0.66 -4.95
CA MET A 145 9.43 1.97 -4.62
C MET A 145 7.92 1.94 -4.86
N TYR A 146 7.13 2.23 -3.84
CA TYR A 146 5.67 2.25 -3.93
C TYR A 146 5.14 3.67 -4.10
N GLY A 147 4.06 3.81 -4.87
CA GLY A 147 3.48 5.09 -5.25
C GLY A 147 3.08 5.95 -4.05
N TRP A 148 1.95 5.64 -3.41
CA TRP A 148 1.41 6.51 -2.34
C TRP A 148 2.23 6.52 -1.07
N ASP A 149 2.91 5.40 -0.73
CA ASP A 149 3.83 5.29 0.41
C ASP A 149 4.89 6.39 0.35
N SER A 150 5.40 6.64 -0.85
CA SER A 150 6.45 7.64 -1.08
C SER A 150 6.03 9.05 -0.70
N TYR A 151 4.74 9.41 -0.76
CA TYR A 151 4.29 10.72 -0.28
C TYR A 151 4.60 10.92 1.21
N PHE A 152 4.25 9.96 2.02
CA PHE A 152 4.47 10.03 3.46
C PHE A 152 5.96 9.93 3.79
N ILE A 153 6.67 9.00 3.15
CA ILE A 153 8.13 8.83 3.29
C ILE A 153 8.85 10.14 2.95
N ILE A 154 8.52 10.78 1.82
CA ILE A 154 9.09 12.07 1.40
C ILE A 154 8.89 13.12 2.50
N ARG A 155 7.73 13.22 3.12
CA ARG A 155 7.50 14.16 4.24
C ARG A 155 8.46 13.89 5.41
N GLY A 156 8.65 12.62 5.78
CA GLY A 156 9.64 12.23 6.80
C GLY A 156 11.09 12.56 6.40
N LEU A 157 11.46 12.33 5.15
CA LEU A 157 12.78 12.68 4.62
C LEU A 157 13.02 14.19 4.65
N LEU A 158 12.04 14.99 4.25
CA LEU A 158 12.12 16.46 4.32
C LEU A 158 12.25 16.95 5.77
N ARG A 159 11.56 16.30 6.70
CA ARG A 159 11.65 16.61 8.13
C ARG A 159 13.04 16.34 8.71
N THR A 160 13.75 15.35 8.18
CA THR A 160 15.11 14.98 8.59
C THR A 160 16.20 15.57 7.69
N GLY A 161 15.86 16.52 6.80
CA GLY A 161 16.80 17.24 5.94
C GLY A 161 17.33 16.45 4.73
N ARG A 162 16.73 15.31 4.40
CA ARG A 162 17.16 14.43 3.28
C ARG A 162 16.50 14.86 1.95
N VAL A 163 16.61 16.14 1.62
CA VAL A 163 15.93 16.79 0.47
C VAL A 163 16.31 16.15 -0.86
N GLU A 164 17.60 15.86 -1.09
CA GLU A 164 18.07 15.28 -2.36
C GLU A 164 17.54 13.86 -2.58
N LEU A 165 17.42 13.05 -1.53
CA LEU A 165 16.80 11.72 -1.62
C LEU A 165 15.31 11.82 -1.97
N ALA A 166 14.59 12.75 -1.34
CA ALA A 166 13.20 13.04 -1.66
C ALA A 166 13.01 13.52 -3.11
N LYS A 167 13.92 14.38 -3.60
CA LYS A 167 13.94 14.85 -5.01
C LYS A 167 14.19 13.69 -5.99
N GLY A 168 15.12 12.79 -5.66
CA GLY A 168 15.38 11.58 -6.44
C GLY A 168 14.14 10.69 -6.57
N MET A 169 13.36 10.49 -5.48
CA MET A 169 12.12 9.73 -5.52
C MET A 169 11.07 10.38 -6.45
N VAL A 170 10.92 11.70 -6.42
CA VAL A 170 10.02 12.41 -7.36
C VAL A 170 10.49 12.23 -8.79
N ASN A 171 11.80 12.33 -9.07
CA ASN A 171 12.37 12.13 -10.40
C ASN A 171 12.16 10.70 -10.91
N ASN A 172 12.19 9.70 -10.03
CA ASN A 172 11.86 8.32 -10.38
C ASN A 172 10.40 8.17 -10.82
N PHE A 173 9.45 8.86 -10.20
CA PHE A 173 8.06 8.85 -10.67
C PHE A 173 7.86 9.54 -12.01
N PHE A 174 8.59 10.63 -12.27
CA PHE A 174 8.61 11.22 -13.61
C PHE A 174 9.18 10.24 -14.63
N TYR A 175 10.24 9.52 -14.29
CA TYR A 175 10.79 8.46 -15.13
C TYR A 175 9.77 7.33 -15.38
N GLU A 176 8.98 6.92 -14.38
CA GLU A 176 7.90 5.94 -14.57
C GLU A 176 6.83 6.45 -15.54
N ILE A 177 6.43 7.72 -15.44
CA ILE A 177 5.43 8.32 -16.35
C ILE A 177 5.98 8.40 -17.78
N GLU A 178 7.25 8.78 -17.95
CA GLU A 178 7.91 8.93 -19.25
C GLU A 178 8.08 7.57 -19.95
N HIS A 179 8.47 6.51 -19.22
CA HIS A 179 8.92 5.23 -19.76
C HIS A 179 8.00 4.04 -19.49
N TYR A 180 7.15 4.11 -18.46
CA TYR A 180 6.21 3.04 -18.10
C TYR A 180 4.73 3.49 -18.17
N GLY A 181 4.50 4.73 -18.57
CA GLY A 181 3.20 5.28 -18.94
C GLY A 181 2.39 5.92 -17.81
N ALA A 182 2.74 5.71 -16.53
CA ALA A 182 2.11 6.32 -15.36
C ALA A 182 2.99 6.15 -14.13
N MET A 183 2.68 6.85 -13.03
CA MET A 183 3.15 6.45 -11.70
C MET A 183 2.59 5.07 -11.37
N LEU A 184 3.46 4.09 -11.17
CA LEU A 184 3.07 2.71 -10.93
C LEU A 184 2.66 2.47 -9.46
N ASN A 185 1.92 1.39 -9.23
CA ASN A 185 1.71 0.89 -7.88
C ASN A 185 3.05 0.63 -7.17
N ALA A 186 3.97 -0.03 -7.87
CA ALA A 186 5.39 -0.11 -7.54
C ALA A 186 6.19 -0.49 -8.79
N ASN A 187 7.51 -0.28 -8.79
CA ASN A 187 8.37 -0.54 -9.94
C ASN A 187 8.67 -2.03 -10.17
N ARG A 188 7.62 -2.81 -10.46
CA ARG A 188 7.73 -4.23 -10.83
C ARG A 188 6.85 -4.57 -12.03
N THR A 189 7.28 -5.49 -12.87
CA THR A 189 6.64 -5.77 -14.17
C THR A 189 5.15 -6.11 -14.11
N TYR A 190 4.67 -6.76 -13.06
CA TYR A 190 3.24 -7.06 -12.94
C TYR A 190 2.38 -5.83 -12.57
N TYR A 191 2.99 -4.72 -12.18
CA TYR A 191 2.30 -3.45 -11.93
C TYR A 191 2.17 -2.55 -13.17
N LEU A 192 2.62 -2.97 -14.33
CA LEU A 192 2.40 -2.25 -15.59
C LEU A 192 0.91 -2.17 -16.01
N THR A 193 0.01 -2.65 -15.18
CA THR A 193 -1.44 -2.57 -15.38
C THR A 193 -2.15 -1.66 -14.40
N ARG A 194 -1.46 -1.15 -13.36
CA ARG A 194 -2.12 -0.31 -12.34
C ARG A 194 -1.21 0.71 -11.67
N SER A 195 -1.83 1.82 -11.28
CA SER A 195 -1.24 2.88 -10.48
C SER A 195 -1.54 2.70 -8.98
N GLN A 196 -1.32 3.76 -8.20
CA GLN A 196 -1.74 3.93 -6.80
C GLN A 196 -2.35 5.32 -6.59
N PRO A 197 -2.95 5.63 -5.42
CA PRO A 197 -3.54 6.94 -5.15
C PRO A 197 -2.62 8.11 -5.55
N PRO A 198 -3.10 9.08 -6.38
CA PRO A 198 -2.26 10.08 -7.04
C PRO A 198 -1.78 11.19 -6.11
N PHE A 199 -0.75 10.93 -5.31
CA PHE A 199 -0.12 11.92 -4.44
C PHE A 199 1.04 12.67 -5.10
N LEU A 200 1.43 12.34 -6.35
CA LEU A 200 2.67 12.82 -6.96
C LEU A 200 2.75 14.35 -7.04
N SER A 201 1.65 15.04 -7.35
CA SER A 201 1.64 16.50 -7.37
C SER A 201 1.98 17.11 -6.02
N SER A 202 1.47 16.53 -4.93
CA SER A 202 1.77 16.96 -3.57
C SER A 202 3.22 16.63 -3.17
N MET A 203 3.75 15.46 -3.58
CA MET A 203 5.17 15.12 -3.40
C MET A 203 6.07 16.18 -4.06
N PHE A 204 5.80 16.50 -5.32
CA PHE A 204 6.55 17.51 -6.05
C PHE A 204 6.50 18.88 -5.37
N VAL A 205 5.30 19.36 -5.02
CA VAL A 205 5.11 20.67 -4.39
C VAL A 205 5.86 20.77 -3.06
N ASP A 206 5.81 19.72 -2.22
CA ASP A 206 6.50 19.71 -0.93
C ASP A 206 8.03 19.69 -1.11
N VAL A 207 8.57 18.89 -2.02
CA VAL A 207 10.01 18.83 -2.33
C VAL A 207 10.46 20.13 -2.98
N TYR A 208 9.69 20.69 -3.91
CA TYR A 208 10.03 21.95 -4.57
C TYR A 208 10.14 23.10 -3.56
N ARG A 209 9.19 23.22 -2.66
CA ARG A 209 9.23 24.24 -1.58
C ARG A 209 10.41 24.04 -0.64
N ALA A 210 10.76 22.80 -0.32
CA ALA A 210 11.89 22.50 0.55
C ALA A 210 13.24 22.81 -0.09
N SER A 211 13.40 22.53 -1.40
CA SER A 211 14.66 22.72 -2.13
C SER A 211 14.89 24.15 -2.61
N HIS A 212 13.84 24.99 -2.70
CA HIS A 212 13.92 26.34 -3.27
C HIS A 212 13.52 27.46 -2.28
N LYS A 213 13.75 27.26 -0.98
CA LYS A 213 13.40 28.26 0.06
C LYS A 213 14.06 29.61 -0.18
N ASP A 214 15.31 29.61 -0.67
CA ASP A 214 16.16 30.78 -0.79
C ASP A 214 16.86 30.91 -2.17
N SER A 215 16.40 30.17 -3.21
CA SER A 215 17.04 30.09 -4.51
C SER A 215 16.13 30.52 -5.67
N ASN A 216 16.74 30.80 -6.83
CA ASN A 216 16.00 31.04 -8.07
C ASN A 216 15.19 29.78 -8.46
N PRO A 217 13.98 29.95 -9.07
CA PRO A 217 13.18 28.84 -9.52
C PRO A 217 13.95 27.93 -10.50
N ASP A 218 13.91 26.61 -10.25
CA ASP A 218 14.35 25.60 -11.21
C ASP A 218 13.25 25.43 -12.28
N LYS A 219 13.34 26.29 -13.30
CA LYS A 219 12.31 26.36 -14.34
C LYS A 219 12.22 25.06 -15.13
N ALA A 220 13.34 24.40 -15.41
CA ALA A 220 13.36 23.15 -16.17
C ALA A 220 12.66 22.02 -15.41
N TRP A 221 12.87 21.92 -14.10
CA TRP A 221 12.21 20.94 -13.27
C TRP A 221 10.72 21.23 -13.09
N LEU A 222 10.31 22.52 -13.02
CA LEU A 222 8.90 22.93 -13.03
C LEU A 222 8.19 22.55 -14.34
N GLU A 223 8.81 22.77 -15.51
CA GLU A 223 8.25 22.41 -16.81
C GLU A 223 8.10 20.90 -16.98
N ARG A 224 9.11 20.12 -16.55
CA ARG A 224 9.03 18.67 -16.51
C ARG A 224 7.87 18.20 -15.63
N ALA A 225 7.81 18.71 -14.41
CA ALA A 225 6.75 18.38 -13.47
C ALA A 225 5.36 18.72 -14.03
N TYR A 226 5.21 19.90 -14.65
CA TYR A 226 3.95 20.28 -15.26
C TYR A 226 3.53 19.31 -16.36
N THR A 227 4.47 18.89 -17.20
CA THR A 227 4.22 17.94 -18.29
C THR A 227 3.81 16.56 -17.75
N ASP A 228 4.59 16.00 -16.83
CA ASP A 228 4.37 14.63 -16.34
C ASP A 228 3.15 14.54 -15.43
N LEU A 229 2.91 15.53 -14.58
CA LEU A 229 1.71 15.58 -13.74
C LEU A 229 0.42 15.77 -14.58
N ASN A 230 0.48 16.48 -15.71
CA ASN A 230 -0.65 16.52 -16.64
C ASN A 230 -0.95 15.15 -17.22
N LYS A 231 0.09 14.41 -17.67
CA LYS A 231 -0.05 13.06 -18.23
C LYS A 231 -0.65 12.09 -17.19
N ASP A 232 -0.14 12.13 -15.94
CA ASP A 232 -0.67 11.33 -14.83
C ASP A 232 -2.13 11.68 -14.52
N TYR A 233 -2.46 12.97 -14.46
CA TYR A 233 -3.83 13.45 -14.26
C TYR A 233 -4.79 12.99 -15.38
N GLU A 234 -4.35 13.02 -16.65
CA GLU A 234 -5.15 12.55 -17.79
C GLU A 234 -5.49 11.06 -17.65
N MET A 235 -4.56 10.22 -17.23
CA MET A 235 -4.81 8.81 -16.96
C MET A 235 -5.99 8.62 -15.98
N TRP A 236 -6.02 9.40 -14.90
CA TRP A 236 -7.07 9.31 -13.87
C TRP A 236 -8.42 9.91 -14.28
N THR A 237 -8.48 10.75 -15.30
CA THR A 237 -9.67 11.53 -15.69
C THR A 237 -10.24 11.15 -17.03
N HIS A 238 -9.78 10.06 -17.65
CA HIS A 238 -10.30 9.48 -18.88
C HIS A 238 -10.71 8.01 -18.65
N ASP A 239 -11.48 7.44 -19.57
CA ASP A 239 -11.82 6.03 -19.53
C ASP A 239 -10.53 5.17 -19.55
N PRO A 240 -10.51 4.11 -18.76
CA PRO A 240 -11.59 3.51 -17.97
C PRO A 240 -11.72 4.03 -16.53
N HIS A 241 -10.94 5.05 -16.12
CA HIS A 241 -11.00 5.60 -14.76
C HIS A 241 -12.19 6.55 -14.51
N LEU A 242 -13.07 6.78 -15.46
CA LEU A 242 -14.29 7.55 -15.23
C LEU A 242 -15.34 6.73 -14.45
N ALA A 243 -15.95 7.36 -13.45
CA ALA A 243 -17.03 6.79 -12.64
C ALA A 243 -18.40 7.04 -13.31
N GLY A 244 -18.65 6.38 -14.44
CA GLY A 244 -19.87 6.51 -15.21
C GLY A 244 -20.15 7.95 -15.64
N GLN A 245 -21.38 8.43 -15.44
CA GLN A 245 -21.81 9.77 -15.83
C GLN A 245 -21.65 10.82 -14.72
N THR A 246 -20.95 10.50 -13.62
CA THR A 246 -20.81 11.41 -12.48
C THR A 246 -19.85 12.58 -12.76
N GLY A 247 -18.94 12.42 -13.71
CA GLY A 247 -17.81 13.32 -13.93
C GLY A 247 -16.71 13.21 -12.86
N LEU A 248 -16.82 12.20 -11.98
CA LEU A 248 -15.80 11.81 -11.00
C LEU A 248 -15.00 10.63 -11.52
N SER A 249 -13.94 10.27 -10.80
CA SER A 249 -13.03 9.17 -11.14
C SER A 249 -13.23 7.98 -10.22
N ARG A 250 -12.80 6.79 -10.70
CA ARG A 250 -12.79 5.51 -9.99
C ARG A 250 -11.42 4.86 -10.04
N TYR A 251 -11.18 3.88 -9.19
CA TYR A 251 -10.05 2.96 -9.34
C TYR A 251 -10.39 1.89 -10.39
N TYR A 252 -9.41 1.57 -11.25
CA TYR A 252 -9.60 0.60 -12.32
C TYR A 252 -8.26 0.04 -12.84
N ASP A 253 -7.84 -1.12 -12.35
CA ASP A 253 -6.66 -1.83 -12.88
C ASP A 253 -6.97 -2.39 -14.29
N PHE A 254 -6.08 -2.17 -15.25
CA PHE A 254 -6.22 -2.65 -16.64
C PHE A 254 -6.02 -4.17 -16.78
N GLY A 255 -5.41 -4.83 -15.79
CA GLY A 255 -5.16 -6.27 -15.82
C GLY A 255 -6.43 -7.10 -15.63
N GLU A 256 -6.32 -8.38 -15.98
CA GLU A 256 -7.39 -9.36 -15.90
C GLU A 256 -7.00 -10.53 -14.98
N GLY A 257 -8.00 -11.19 -14.40
CA GLY A 257 -7.79 -12.33 -13.50
C GLY A 257 -7.14 -11.94 -12.16
N PRO A 258 -6.67 -12.92 -11.37
CA PRO A 258 -6.00 -12.65 -10.09
C PRO A 258 -4.70 -11.88 -10.30
N PRO A 259 -4.40 -10.88 -9.46
CA PRO A 259 -3.12 -10.18 -9.52
C PRO A 259 -1.96 -11.09 -9.09
N ALA A 260 -0.81 -10.92 -9.72
CA ALA A 260 0.34 -11.84 -9.56
C ALA A 260 0.86 -11.88 -8.11
N GLU A 261 0.87 -10.75 -7.42
CA GLU A 261 1.29 -10.65 -6.02
C GLU A 261 0.37 -11.43 -5.08
N ALA A 262 -0.95 -11.41 -5.30
CA ALA A 262 -1.89 -12.15 -4.47
C ALA A 262 -1.78 -13.67 -4.67
N VAL A 263 -1.43 -14.10 -5.86
CA VAL A 263 -1.18 -15.54 -6.13
C VAL A 263 0.07 -16.04 -5.43
N GLN A 264 1.09 -15.19 -5.33
CA GLN A 264 2.38 -15.55 -4.73
C GLN A 264 2.34 -15.49 -3.19
N ASP A 265 1.75 -14.46 -2.63
CA ASP A 265 1.85 -14.12 -1.21
C ASP A 265 0.62 -14.50 -0.38
N GLU A 266 -0.56 -14.70 -1.02
CA GLU A 266 -1.84 -14.87 -0.36
C GLU A 266 -2.53 -16.21 -0.71
N SER A 267 -1.79 -17.31 -0.65
CA SER A 267 -2.24 -18.68 -1.10
C SER A 267 -3.49 -19.20 -0.41
N GLY A 268 -4.25 -18.64 0.30
CA GLY A 268 -5.53 -19.02 0.90
C GLY A 268 -6.62 -17.98 0.71
N PHE A 269 -6.24 -16.79 0.26
CA PHE A 269 -7.13 -15.63 0.19
C PHE A 269 -8.37 -15.89 -0.68
N TYR A 270 -8.17 -16.28 -1.95
CA TYR A 270 -9.29 -16.51 -2.86
C TYR A 270 -10.18 -17.68 -2.46
N ARG A 271 -9.66 -18.66 -1.71
CA ARG A 271 -10.48 -19.72 -1.10
C ARG A 271 -11.41 -19.14 -0.05
N LYS A 272 -10.92 -18.29 0.85
CA LYS A 272 -11.73 -17.58 1.86
C LYS A 272 -12.81 -16.72 1.19
N VAL A 273 -12.45 -16.00 0.13
CA VAL A 273 -13.37 -15.17 -0.67
C VAL A 273 -14.51 -16.00 -1.24
N ALA A 274 -14.19 -17.09 -1.92
CA ALA A 274 -15.21 -17.94 -2.53
C ALA A 274 -16.09 -18.63 -1.48
N GLN A 275 -15.51 -19.06 -0.35
CA GLN A 275 -16.26 -19.59 0.79
C GLN A 275 -17.24 -18.56 1.35
N TYR A 276 -16.81 -17.31 1.51
CA TYR A 276 -17.66 -16.22 1.98
C TYR A 276 -18.86 -16.03 1.06
N PHE A 277 -18.65 -15.85 -0.24
CA PHE A 277 -19.73 -15.64 -1.20
C PHE A 277 -20.66 -16.86 -1.34
N PHE A 278 -20.14 -18.06 -1.13
CA PHE A 278 -20.96 -19.24 -1.07
C PHE A 278 -21.92 -19.23 0.13
N LEU A 279 -21.43 -18.75 1.29
CA LEU A 279 -22.23 -18.63 2.51
C LEU A 279 -23.18 -17.41 2.46
N HIS A 280 -22.92 -16.43 1.61
CA HIS A 280 -23.68 -15.19 1.46
C HIS A 280 -24.16 -15.02 0.01
N PRO A 281 -25.05 -15.90 -0.50
CA PRO A 281 -25.42 -15.92 -1.92
C PRO A 281 -26.10 -14.64 -2.40
N THR A 282 -26.74 -13.88 -1.52
CA THR A 282 -27.33 -12.57 -1.85
C THR A 282 -26.30 -11.48 -2.13
N GLU A 283 -25.05 -11.67 -1.67
CA GLU A 283 -23.94 -10.77 -1.90
C GLU A 283 -23.03 -11.26 -3.05
N ALA A 284 -23.25 -12.49 -3.52
CA ALA A 284 -22.41 -13.21 -4.47
C ALA A 284 -22.87 -13.13 -5.93
N GLU A 285 -24.01 -12.49 -6.22
CA GLU A 285 -24.78 -12.61 -7.47
C GLU A 285 -23.94 -12.51 -8.75
N ASN A 286 -22.89 -11.68 -8.77
CA ASN A 286 -22.01 -11.49 -9.92
C ASN A 286 -20.56 -11.98 -9.69
N TYR A 287 -20.23 -12.46 -8.49
CA TYR A 287 -18.83 -12.72 -8.11
C TYR A 287 -18.44 -14.20 -8.14
N VAL A 288 -19.43 -15.11 -8.11
CA VAL A 288 -19.20 -16.55 -8.19
C VAL A 288 -19.97 -17.16 -9.35
N VAL A 289 -19.30 -17.96 -10.16
CA VAL A 289 -19.88 -18.59 -11.36
C VAL A 289 -19.75 -20.12 -11.25
N GLU A 290 -20.86 -20.83 -11.42
CA GLU A 290 -20.88 -22.30 -11.48
C GLU A 290 -20.19 -22.79 -12.77
N ILE A 291 -19.27 -23.75 -12.65
CA ILE A 291 -18.61 -24.38 -13.78
C ILE A 291 -19.48 -25.56 -14.24
N LYS A 292 -20.01 -25.50 -15.45
CA LYS A 292 -20.81 -26.61 -16.03
C LYS A 292 -19.94 -27.83 -16.25
N PRO A 293 -20.40 -29.06 -15.89
CA PRO A 293 -19.69 -30.30 -16.17
C PRO A 293 -19.38 -30.41 -17.67
N GLY A 294 -18.16 -30.81 -18.01
CA GLY A 294 -17.73 -30.99 -19.40
C GLY A 294 -17.12 -29.75 -20.08
N THR A 295 -17.09 -28.60 -19.43
CA THR A 295 -16.31 -27.45 -19.92
C THR A 295 -14.84 -27.64 -19.56
N THR A 296 -14.04 -28.09 -20.51
CA THR A 296 -12.57 -28.28 -20.40
C THR A 296 -11.77 -26.98 -20.44
N GLN A 297 -12.40 -25.85 -20.57
CA GLN A 297 -11.75 -24.56 -20.48
C GLN A 297 -11.82 -24.03 -19.04
N LEU A 298 -10.85 -24.44 -18.24
CA LEU A 298 -10.32 -23.55 -17.22
C LEU A 298 -9.86 -22.31 -17.98
N VAL A 299 -10.58 -21.20 -17.83
CA VAL A 299 -10.14 -19.92 -18.41
C VAL A 299 -8.72 -19.70 -17.93
N ALA A 300 -7.78 -19.57 -18.85
CA ALA A 300 -6.40 -19.24 -18.54
C ALA A 300 -6.42 -18.02 -17.60
N GLY A 301 -5.85 -18.17 -16.40
CA GLY A 301 -5.88 -17.15 -15.37
C GLY A 301 -6.86 -17.37 -14.19
N SER A 302 -7.60 -18.47 -14.15
CA SER A 302 -8.37 -18.86 -12.95
C SER A 302 -7.76 -20.12 -12.31
N PRO A 303 -6.77 -20.00 -11.42
CA PRO A 303 -6.15 -21.17 -10.78
C PRO A 303 -7.04 -21.87 -9.75
N TYR A 304 -8.23 -21.32 -9.44
CA TYR A 304 -9.04 -21.79 -8.33
C TYR A 304 -10.42 -22.26 -8.79
N SER A 305 -10.51 -23.53 -9.19
CA SER A 305 -11.76 -24.27 -9.11
C SER A 305 -11.94 -24.71 -7.64
N LEU A 306 -12.91 -24.16 -6.94
CA LEU A 306 -13.28 -24.65 -5.61
C LEU A 306 -14.17 -25.85 -5.75
N GLN A 307 -13.75 -26.98 -5.17
CA GLN A 307 -14.70 -28.01 -4.82
C GLN A 307 -15.43 -27.53 -3.55
N VAL A 308 -16.75 -27.49 -3.59
CA VAL A 308 -17.62 -27.09 -2.47
C VAL A 308 -17.30 -27.89 -1.20
N CYS A 309 -16.70 -29.07 -1.32
CA CYS A 309 -16.31 -29.96 -0.24
C CYS A 309 -15.17 -29.44 0.66
N ASP A 310 -14.48 -28.37 0.26
CA ASP A 310 -13.46 -27.71 1.09
C ASP A 310 -14.05 -26.65 2.05
N VAL A 311 -15.38 -26.50 2.09
CA VAL A 311 -16.10 -25.56 2.98
C VAL A 311 -16.27 -26.16 4.38
N PRO A 312 -16.21 -25.37 5.47
CA PRO A 312 -16.38 -25.86 6.85
C PRO A 312 -17.68 -26.65 7.06
N LEU A 313 -17.55 -27.69 7.86
CA LEU A 313 -18.50 -28.81 8.07
C LEU A 313 -19.99 -28.49 8.38
N THR A 314 -20.33 -27.28 8.76
CA THR A 314 -21.69 -26.94 9.24
C THR A 314 -22.72 -26.79 8.13
N MET A 315 -22.30 -26.58 6.86
CA MET A 315 -23.22 -26.48 5.72
C MET A 315 -22.97 -27.52 4.63
N ALA A 316 -21.89 -28.28 4.72
CA ALA A 316 -21.23 -28.84 3.55
C ALA A 316 -21.72 -30.22 3.12
N ARG A 317 -22.33 -31.03 4.02
CA ARG A 317 -22.47 -32.45 3.68
C ARG A 317 -23.52 -32.72 2.62
N ALA A 318 -24.64 -32.05 2.68
CA ALA A 318 -25.71 -32.22 1.71
C ALA A 318 -25.43 -31.51 0.36
N GLU A 319 -24.66 -30.43 0.39
CA GLU A 319 -24.26 -29.65 -0.79
C GLU A 319 -23.01 -30.22 -1.46
N CYS A 320 -22.09 -30.79 -0.68
CA CYS A 320 -20.92 -31.53 -1.20
C CYS A 320 -21.32 -32.74 -2.06
N GLU A 321 -22.40 -33.41 -1.72
CA GLU A 321 -22.91 -34.57 -2.49
C GLU A 321 -23.42 -34.16 -3.87
N LYS A 322 -23.70 -32.88 -4.11
CA LYS A 322 -24.08 -32.35 -5.42
C LYS A 322 -22.89 -31.88 -6.26
N ALA A 323 -21.67 -31.96 -5.72
CA ALA A 323 -20.34 -31.71 -6.35
C ALA A 323 -20.34 -30.69 -7.49
N LYS A 324 -20.75 -29.46 -7.20
CA LYS A 324 -20.64 -28.34 -8.15
C LYS A 324 -19.30 -27.66 -8.00
N GLN A 325 -18.66 -27.35 -9.12
CA GLN A 325 -17.45 -26.54 -9.15
C GLN A 325 -17.80 -25.08 -9.37
N PHE A 326 -17.21 -24.19 -8.59
CA PHE A 326 -17.38 -22.74 -8.70
C PHE A 326 -16.04 -22.07 -8.95
N LYS A 327 -16.06 -20.95 -9.63
CA LYS A 327 -14.91 -20.04 -9.79
C LYS A 327 -15.32 -18.61 -9.48
N LEU A 328 -14.37 -17.80 -9.09
CA LEU A 328 -14.56 -16.35 -9.01
C LEU A 328 -14.70 -15.77 -10.42
N SER A 329 -15.57 -14.79 -10.57
CA SER A 329 -15.85 -14.17 -11.87
C SER A 329 -14.77 -13.16 -12.27
N ALA A 330 -14.76 -12.78 -13.55
CA ALA A 330 -13.93 -11.68 -14.02
C ALA A 330 -14.29 -10.34 -13.33
N ASP A 331 -15.57 -10.14 -13.02
CA ASP A 331 -16.06 -8.96 -12.31
C ASP A 331 -15.50 -8.88 -10.88
N TYR A 332 -15.46 -10.01 -10.16
CA TYR A 332 -14.79 -10.07 -8.86
C TYR A 332 -13.31 -9.67 -8.95
N TYR A 333 -12.56 -10.28 -9.88
CA TYR A 333 -11.14 -9.97 -10.02
C TYR A 333 -10.90 -8.50 -10.43
N LYS A 334 -11.79 -7.91 -11.21
CA LYS A 334 -11.71 -6.49 -11.54
C LYS A 334 -11.88 -5.62 -10.29
N GLY A 335 -12.81 -5.97 -9.42
CA GLY A 335 -13.00 -5.31 -8.13
C GLY A 335 -11.79 -5.46 -7.20
N ASP A 336 -11.26 -6.68 -7.03
CA ASP A 336 -10.08 -6.98 -6.23
C ASP A 336 -8.84 -6.19 -6.72
N ARG A 337 -8.57 -6.22 -8.03
CA ARG A 337 -7.49 -5.43 -8.64
C ARG A 337 -7.64 -3.93 -8.43
N SER A 338 -8.86 -3.41 -8.57
CA SER A 338 -9.14 -1.99 -8.35
C SER A 338 -9.06 -1.61 -6.86
N MET A 339 -9.38 -2.52 -5.94
CA MET A 339 -9.15 -2.33 -4.51
C MET A 339 -7.64 -2.22 -4.22
N ARG A 340 -6.81 -3.05 -4.84
CA ARG A 340 -5.35 -2.99 -4.70
C ARG A 340 -4.75 -1.72 -5.32
N GLU A 341 -5.33 -1.20 -6.41
CA GLU A 341 -4.97 0.13 -6.94
C GLU A 341 -5.29 1.25 -5.94
N SER A 342 -6.36 1.08 -5.14
CA SER A 342 -6.71 2.06 -4.10
C SER A 342 -5.76 2.09 -2.91
N GLY A 343 -4.90 1.08 -2.74
CA GLY A 343 -4.02 0.90 -1.60
C GLY A 343 -4.72 0.39 -0.32
N PHE A 344 -6.05 0.23 -0.33
CA PHE A 344 -6.83 -0.23 0.84
C PHE A 344 -7.13 -1.75 0.76
N ASP A 345 -6.13 -2.53 0.45
CA ASP A 345 -6.22 -3.97 0.29
C ASP A 345 -5.78 -4.71 1.58
N VAL A 346 -6.67 -5.43 2.26
CA VAL A 346 -8.07 -5.77 1.96
C VAL A 346 -8.99 -4.93 2.84
N SER A 347 -10.15 -4.50 2.29
CA SER A 347 -11.20 -3.79 3.03
C SER A 347 -12.59 -4.23 2.55
N PHE A 348 -13.58 -4.10 3.41
CA PHE A 348 -15.01 -4.28 3.05
C PHE A 348 -15.69 -2.97 2.63
N ARG A 349 -14.94 -1.89 2.50
CA ARG A 349 -15.42 -0.55 2.14
C ARG A 349 -16.27 -0.53 0.85
N PHE A 350 -15.88 -1.29 -0.15
CA PHE A 350 -16.55 -1.39 -1.45
C PHE A 350 -17.25 -2.74 -1.64
N GLY A 351 -17.94 -3.19 -0.59
CA GLY A 351 -18.50 -4.52 -0.50
C GLY A 351 -17.47 -5.56 -0.02
N PRO A 352 -17.92 -6.80 0.22
CA PRO A 352 -17.05 -7.86 0.74
C PRO A 352 -15.80 -8.04 -0.12
N PHE A 353 -14.62 -8.01 0.52
CA PHE A 353 -13.30 -8.14 -0.12
C PHE A 353 -13.04 -7.12 -1.25
N GLY A 354 -13.68 -5.94 -1.19
CA GLY A 354 -13.53 -4.92 -2.22
C GLY A 354 -14.08 -5.29 -3.60
N ALA A 355 -14.92 -6.30 -3.70
CA ALA A 355 -15.40 -6.87 -4.96
C ALA A 355 -16.07 -5.87 -5.90
N ALA A 356 -16.67 -4.80 -5.39
CA ALA A 356 -17.34 -3.76 -6.17
C ALA A 356 -16.50 -2.48 -6.35
N THR A 357 -15.21 -2.46 -6.00
CA THR A 357 -14.39 -1.23 -5.99
C THR A 357 -14.48 -0.46 -7.31
N HIS A 358 -14.42 -1.14 -8.44
CA HIS A 358 -14.51 -0.53 -9.78
C HIS A 358 -15.88 0.06 -10.13
N HIS A 359 -16.88 -0.10 -9.27
CA HIS A 359 -18.23 0.49 -9.40
C HIS A 359 -18.42 1.76 -8.56
N PHE A 360 -17.38 2.21 -7.85
CA PHE A 360 -17.49 3.37 -6.97
C PHE A 360 -16.70 4.58 -7.46
N ALA A 361 -17.25 5.78 -7.22
CA ALA A 361 -16.52 7.03 -7.17
C ALA A 361 -16.05 7.26 -5.72
N PRO A 362 -14.76 6.99 -5.38
CA PRO A 362 -14.30 7.06 -4.01
C PRO A 362 -14.01 8.48 -3.55
N VAL A 363 -14.25 8.76 -2.27
CA VAL A 363 -13.96 10.06 -1.64
C VAL A 363 -12.45 10.37 -1.72
N CYS A 364 -11.59 9.41 -1.39
CA CYS A 364 -10.13 9.60 -1.37
C CYS A 364 -9.59 9.98 -2.74
N LEU A 365 -9.84 9.19 -3.80
CA LEU A 365 -9.35 9.45 -5.15
C LEU A 365 -9.79 10.84 -5.65
N ASN A 366 -11.08 11.17 -5.50
CA ASN A 366 -11.61 12.43 -6.01
C ASN A 366 -11.11 13.64 -5.21
N SER A 367 -10.80 13.47 -3.92
CA SER A 367 -10.12 14.49 -3.12
C SER A 367 -8.67 14.69 -3.55
N LEU A 368 -7.95 13.62 -3.87
CA LEU A 368 -6.58 13.67 -4.41
C LEU A 368 -6.55 14.36 -5.77
N LEU A 369 -7.46 14.05 -6.66
CA LEU A 369 -7.53 14.72 -7.97
C LEU A 369 -7.88 16.20 -7.85
N TYR A 370 -8.75 16.59 -6.91
CA TYR A 370 -8.93 18.01 -6.57
C TYR A 370 -7.62 18.64 -6.09
N LYS A 371 -6.87 17.95 -5.23
CA LYS A 371 -5.57 18.44 -4.76
C LYS A 371 -4.57 18.56 -5.91
N THR A 372 -4.53 17.58 -6.83
CA THR A 372 -3.70 17.65 -8.06
C THR A 372 -4.06 18.88 -8.91
N GLU A 373 -5.35 19.18 -9.09
CA GLU A 373 -5.82 20.37 -9.81
C GLU A 373 -5.32 21.66 -9.14
N LYS A 374 -5.33 21.72 -7.82
CA LYS A 374 -4.81 22.86 -7.05
C LYS A 374 -3.27 22.95 -7.07
N ASP A 375 -2.58 21.83 -7.09
CA ASP A 375 -1.13 21.80 -7.21
C ASP A 375 -0.68 22.22 -8.61
N LEU A 376 -1.37 21.77 -9.68
CA LEU A 376 -1.10 22.19 -11.06
C LEU A 376 -1.44 23.69 -11.27
N GLU A 377 -2.46 24.21 -10.60
CA GLU A 377 -2.70 25.67 -10.55
C GLU A 377 -1.49 26.41 -9.97
N GLN A 378 -0.94 25.92 -8.84
CA GLN A 378 0.21 26.52 -8.18
C GLN A 378 1.49 26.42 -9.03
N ILE A 379 1.74 25.26 -9.67
CA ILE A 379 2.89 25.06 -10.55
C ILE A 379 2.78 25.98 -11.77
N SER A 380 1.59 26.12 -12.36
CA SER A 380 1.33 27.06 -13.45
C SER A 380 1.62 28.51 -13.05
N GLN A 381 1.28 28.90 -11.82
CA GLN A 381 1.60 30.23 -11.28
C GLN A 381 3.14 30.41 -11.14
N TRP A 382 3.86 29.41 -10.64
CA TRP A 382 5.33 29.46 -10.54
C TRP A 382 6.01 29.57 -11.92
N LEU A 383 5.44 28.95 -12.94
CA LEU A 383 5.90 29.03 -14.32
C LEU A 383 5.51 30.35 -15.01
N GLY A 384 4.58 31.13 -14.46
CA GLY A 384 3.99 32.32 -15.09
C GLY A 384 2.92 32.01 -16.15
N HIS A 385 2.40 30.77 -16.19
CA HIS A 385 1.37 30.30 -17.13
C HIS A 385 -0.04 30.66 -16.62
N SER A 386 -0.40 31.94 -16.65
CA SER A 386 -1.62 32.47 -16.02
C SER A 386 -2.91 31.87 -16.55
N GLU A 387 -2.98 31.57 -17.85
CA GLU A 387 -4.19 30.96 -18.45
C GLU A 387 -4.37 29.49 -18.02
N ASP A 388 -3.29 28.75 -17.87
CA ASP A 388 -3.35 27.38 -17.37
C ASP A 388 -3.71 27.36 -15.89
N ALA A 389 -3.17 28.27 -15.08
CA ALA A 389 -3.57 28.43 -13.70
C ALA A 389 -5.08 28.66 -13.56
N LYS A 390 -5.68 29.51 -14.40
CA LYS A 390 -7.14 29.72 -14.43
C LYS A 390 -7.90 28.45 -14.80
N LYS A 391 -7.44 27.71 -15.82
CA LYS A 391 -8.08 26.43 -16.24
C LYS A 391 -8.05 25.40 -15.10
N TRP A 392 -6.91 25.26 -14.42
CA TRP A 392 -6.77 24.33 -13.30
C TRP A 392 -7.66 24.71 -12.13
N ASN A 393 -7.73 26.00 -11.78
CA ASN A 393 -8.67 26.49 -10.77
C ASN A 393 -10.12 26.15 -11.13
N GLN A 394 -10.53 26.37 -12.40
CA GLN A 394 -11.89 26.04 -12.86
C GLN A 394 -12.19 24.54 -12.75
N ARG A 395 -11.24 23.66 -13.12
CA ARG A 395 -11.37 22.19 -12.98
C ARG A 395 -11.58 21.81 -11.52
N GLY A 396 -10.76 22.35 -10.61
CA GLY A 396 -10.91 22.13 -9.17
C GLY A 396 -12.29 22.55 -8.63
N GLU A 397 -12.80 23.71 -9.05
CA GLU A 397 -14.13 24.17 -8.62
C GLU A 397 -15.27 23.29 -9.19
N VAL A 398 -15.12 22.74 -10.39
CA VAL A 398 -16.07 21.76 -10.94
C VAL A 398 -16.03 20.47 -10.12
N ARG A 399 -14.86 19.91 -9.88
CA ARG A 399 -14.71 18.68 -9.09
C ARG A 399 -15.25 18.83 -7.67
N LYS A 400 -14.97 19.95 -7.02
CA LYS A 400 -15.51 20.28 -5.69
C LYS A 400 -17.03 20.26 -5.65
N LYS A 401 -17.69 20.81 -6.68
CA LYS A 401 -19.16 20.77 -6.82
C LYS A 401 -19.66 19.32 -7.00
N LEU A 402 -18.98 18.52 -7.82
CA LEU A 402 -19.35 17.12 -8.06
C LEU A 402 -19.16 16.28 -6.78
N ILE A 403 -18.06 16.46 -6.05
CA ILE A 403 -17.83 15.82 -4.74
C ILE A 403 -18.96 16.19 -3.76
N SER A 404 -19.30 17.47 -3.66
CA SER A 404 -20.40 17.91 -2.79
C SER A 404 -21.76 17.33 -3.21
N ARG A 405 -21.97 17.12 -4.51
CA ARG A 405 -23.22 16.56 -5.04
C ARG A 405 -23.36 15.06 -4.82
N TYR A 406 -22.29 14.29 -5.07
CA TYR A 406 -22.36 12.83 -5.12
C TYR A 406 -21.82 12.15 -3.86
N LEU A 407 -20.89 12.80 -3.14
CA LEU A 407 -20.17 12.16 -2.03
C LEU A 407 -20.51 12.75 -0.66
N TRP A 408 -21.17 13.92 -0.57
CA TRP A 408 -21.54 14.52 0.70
C TRP A 408 -22.93 14.07 1.17
N ASN A 409 -22.98 13.48 2.36
CA ASN A 409 -24.26 13.17 3.02
C ASN A 409 -24.57 14.24 4.08
N GLN A 410 -25.55 15.09 3.80
CA GLN A 410 -25.95 16.19 4.67
C GLN A 410 -26.55 15.72 5.99
N GLU A 411 -27.26 14.59 5.99
CA GLU A 411 -27.93 14.05 7.18
C GLU A 411 -26.91 13.46 8.17
N GLN A 412 -25.96 12.67 7.65
CA GLN A 412 -24.91 12.04 8.45
C GLN A 412 -23.74 12.99 8.73
N GLY A 413 -23.58 14.08 7.98
CA GLY A 413 -22.49 15.03 8.14
C GLY A 413 -21.12 14.47 7.79
N LEU A 414 -21.05 13.53 6.85
CA LEU A 414 -19.84 12.83 6.40
C LEU A 414 -19.80 12.73 4.88
N PHE A 415 -18.60 12.49 4.35
CA PHE A 415 -18.39 12.12 2.95
C PHE A 415 -18.38 10.60 2.81
N PHE A 416 -19.13 10.08 1.84
CA PHE A 416 -19.25 8.67 1.52
C PHE A 416 -18.96 8.39 0.06
N ASP A 417 -18.51 7.19 -0.25
CA ASP A 417 -18.30 6.75 -1.62
C ASP A 417 -19.64 6.57 -2.35
N HIS A 418 -19.65 6.83 -3.64
CA HIS A 418 -20.85 6.74 -4.46
C HIS A 418 -20.76 5.57 -5.45
N ASN A 419 -21.63 4.60 -5.33
CA ASN A 419 -21.77 3.53 -6.33
C ASN A 419 -22.56 4.08 -7.53
N PHE A 420 -21.85 4.31 -8.64
CA PHE A 420 -22.46 4.90 -9.83
C PHE A 420 -23.28 3.91 -10.66
N GLN A 421 -23.13 2.60 -10.46
CA GLN A 421 -23.97 1.58 -11.11
C GLN A 421 -25.39 1.57 -10.50
N THR A 422 -25.47 1.65 -9.18
CA THR A 422 -26.74 1.65 -8.46
C THR A 422 -27.26 3.06 -8.17
N SER A 423 -26.48 4.11 -8.45
CA SER A 423 -26.73 5.50 -8.11
C SER A 423 -27.00 5.71 -6.61
N ARG A 424 -26.32 4.96 -5.75
CA ARG A 424 -26.46 5.02 -4.29
C ARG A 424 -25.15 5.38 -3.62
N MET A 425 -25.26 6.14 -2.55
CA MET A 425 -24.14 6.41 -1.64
C MET A 425 -23.91 5.17 -0.75
N ALA A 426 -22.65 4.78 -0.53
CA ALA A 426 -22.32 3.73 0.43
C ALA A 426 -22.72 4.15 1.84
N ASN A 427 -23.16 3.21 2.65
CA ASN A 427 -23.34 3.42 4.08
C ASN A 427 -22.22 2.70 4.86
N TYR A 428 -20.98 3.08 4.55
CA TYR A 428 -19.79 2.51 5.18
C TYR A 428 -18.92 3.64 5.73
N TRP A 429 -18.90 3.77 7.05
CA TRP A 429 -18.16 4.82 7.75
C TRP A 429 -16.67 4.52 7.68
N TYR A 430 -15.93 5.34 6.93
CA TYR A 430 -14.54 5.11 6.60
C TYR A 430 -13.70 6.37 6.74
N ALA A 431 -12.44 6.22 7.17
CA ALA A 431 -11.53 7.34 7.42
C ALA A 431 -11.24 8.20 6.17
N SER A 432 -11.61 7.71 4.97
CA SER A 432 -11.55 8.55 3.76
C SER A 432 -12.38 9.83 3.84
N THR A 433 -13.35 9.94 4.77
CA THR A 433 -14.11 11.17 5.03
C THR A 433 -13.23 12.35 5.45
N PHE A 434 -11.98 12.12 5.90
CA PHE A 434 -11.01 13.16 6.26
C PHE A 434 -10.21 13.69 5.06
N TYR A 435 -10.18 12.99 3.92
CA TYR A 435 -9.46 13.44 2.72
C TYR A 435 -9.93 14.80 2.18
N PRO A 436 -11.25 15.12 2.14
CA PRO A 436 -11.74 16.44 1.76
C PRO A 436 -11.23 17.57 2.67
N LEU A 437 -11.00 17.29 3.97
CA LEU A 437 -10.42 18.26 4.88
C LEU A 437 -8.92 18.44 4.57
N TRP A 438 -8.19 17.35 4.42
CA TRP A 438 -6.77 17.41 4.03
C TRP A 438 -6.55 18.15 2.72
N ALA A 439 -7.34 17.86 1.69
CA ALA A 439 -7.26 18.53 0.39
C ALA A 439 -7.71 20.01 0.42
N GLY A 440 -8.40 20.45 1.47
CA GLY A 440 -8.92 21.81 1.59
C GLY A 440 -10.16 22.08 0.74
N LEU A 441 -10.89 21.04 0.32
CA LEU A 441 -12.07 21.18 -0.52
C LEU A 441 -13.38 21.31 0.28
N ALA A 442 -13.43 20.80 1.53
CA ALA A 442 -14.62 20.88 2.36
C ALA A 442 -14.98 22.34 2.66
N THR A 443 -16.26 22.65 2.73
CA THR A 443 -16.69 23.93 3.29
C THR A 443 -16.46 23.94 4.80
N PRO A 444 -16.36 25.11 5.46
CA PRO A 444 -16.24 25.17 6.93
C PRO A 444 -17.38 24.44 7.65
N GLY A 445 -18.60 24.47 7.11
CA GLY A 445 -19.75 23.74 7.65
C GLY A 445 -19.60 22.22 7.53
N GLN A 446 -19.11 21.73 6.38
CA GLN A 446 -18.83 20.32 6.17
C GLN A 446 -17.70 19.82 7.09
N ALA A 447 -16.60 20.58 7.18
CA ALA A 447 -15.50 20.25 8.08
C ALA A 447 -15.96 20.15 9.54
N LYS A 448 -16.77 21.11 10.03
CA LYS A 448 -17.38 21.06 11.35
C LYS A 448 -18.26 19.84 11.55
N ALA A 449 -19.06 19.46 10.54
CA ALA A 449 -19.93 18.28 10.64
C ALA A 449 -19.11 16.98 10.71
N VAL A 450 -18.03 16.85 9.93
CA VAL A 450 -17.10 15.71 10.00
C VAL A 450 -16.48 15.62 11.40
N VAL A 451 -16.02 16.75 11.96
CA VAL A 451 -15.42 16.79 13.30
C VAL A 451 -16.43 16.43 14.40
N ASN A 452 -17.69 16.79 14.25
CA ASN A 452 -18.73 16.39 15.21
C ASN A 452 -18.90 14.86 15.29
N ASN A 453 -18.56 14.14 14.21
CA ASN A 453 -18.58 12.67 14.15
C ASN A 453 -17.24 12.01 14.58
N LEU A 454 -16.20 12.80 14.87
CA LEU A 454 -14.85 12.30 15.15
C LEU A 454 -14.81 11.23 16.25
N LYS A 455 -15.56 11.44 17.34
CA LYS A 455 -15.62 10.51 18.48
C LYS A 455 -16.18 9.12 18.12
N THR A 456 -16.91 9.00 17.01
CA THR A 456 -17.39 7.70 16.55
C THR A 456 -16.25 6.87 15.94
N PHE A 457 -15.27 7.53 15.34
CA PHE A 457 -14.06 6.89 14.83
C PHE A 457 -12.99 6.70 15.91
N GLU A 458 -12.76 7.71 16.76
CA GLU A 458 -11.66 7.79 17.71
C GLU A 458 -11.60 6.58 18.66
N ARG A 459 -10.41 6.05 18.86
CA ARG A 459 -10.09 4.96 19.77
C ARG A 459 -8.88 5.36 20.63
N PRO A 460 -8.60 4.68 21.76
CA PRO A 460 -7.50 5.05 22.66
C PRO A 460 -6.12 5.18 22.01
N GLY A 461 -5.89 4.53 20.87
CA GLY A 461 -4.62 4.51 20.15
C GLY A 461 -4.60 5.32 18.85
N GLY A 462 -5.66 6.03 18.51
CA GLY A 462 -5.80 6.82 17.29
C GLY A 462 -7.06 6.50 16.49
N LEU A 463 -7.03 6.69 15.18
CA LEU A 463 -8.16 6.50 14.27
C LEU A 463 -8.06 5.12 13.58
N PRO A 464 -9.07 4.23 13.72
CA PRO A 464 -9.21 3.08 12.85
C PRO A 464 -9.67 3.50 11.46
N MET A 465 -9.47 2.61 10.50
CA MET A 465 -9.89 2.86 9.12
C MET A 465 -11.40 2.92 8.95
N SER A 466 -12.14 2.11 9.71
CA SER A 466 -13.61 2.08 9.71
C SER A 466 -14.15 1.89 11.12
N ILE A 467 -15.47 1.95 11.28
CA ILE A 467 -16.13 1.58 12.53
C ILE A 467 -16.63 0.11 12.51
N SER A 468 -16.37 -0.62 11.42
CA SER A 468 -16.81 -1.99 11.19
C SER A 468 -15.66 -2.96 11.42
N GLU A 469 -15.88 -3.98 12.25
CA GLU A 469 -14.94 -5.07 12.50
C GLU A 469 -15.23 -6.22 11.53
N THR A 470 -14.39 -6.37 10.51
CA THR A 470 -14.58 -7.33 9.43
C THR A 470 -13.48 -8.40 9.37
N GLY A 471 -12.45 -8.28 10.20
CA GLY A 471 -11.23 -9.08 10.13
C GLY A 471 -10.25 -8.61 9.05
N ALA A 472 -10.62 -7.63 8.22
CA ALA A 472 -9.76 -7.08 7.18
C ALA A 472 -8.79 -6.03 7.75
N GLN A 473 -7.57 -6.01 7.22
CA GLN A 473 -6.50 -5.14 7.76
C GLN A 473 -6.75 -3.64 7.57
N TRP A 474 -7.59 -3.24 6.62
CA TRP A 474 -7.98 -1.85 6.38
C TRP A 474 -9.36 -1.52 6.95
N ASP A 475 -9.77 -2.22 8.01
CA ASP A 475 -10.98 -1.95 8.79
C ASP A 475 -10.65 -1.89 10.30
N LEU A 476 -11.65 -1.72 11.18
CA LEU A 476 -11.46 -1.82 12.63
C LEU A 476 -10.88 -3.21 12.98
N PRO A 477 -9.87 -3.35 13.85
CA PRO A 477 -9.38 -2.36 14.84
C PRO A 477 -8.12 -1.60 14.41
N TYR A 478 -7.72 -1.65 13.14
CA TYR A 478 -6.41 -1.17 12.73
C TYR A 478 -6.41 0.32 12.34
N GLY A 479 -5.43 1.06 12.89
CA GLY A 479 -5.06 2.41 12.51
C GLY A 479 -3.69 2.42 11.81
N TRP A 480 -3.50 3.37 10.90
CA TRP A 480 -2.38 3.45 9.99
C TRP A 480 -1.77 4.85 9.99
N GLY A 481 -0.44 4.95 10.17
CA GLY A 481 0.24 6.23 10.33
C GLY A 481 0.00 7.23 9.19
N ASN A 482 -0.12 6.75 7.97
CA ASN A 482 -0.43 7.59 6.80
C ASN A 482 -1.81 8.24 6.89
N ILE A 483 -2.81 7.52 7.36
CA ILE A 483 -4.19 8.02 7.49
C ILE A 483 -4.32 8.94 8.71
N GLU A 484 -3.62 8.63 9.80
CA GLU A 484 -3.49 9.54 10.94
C GLU A 484 -2.94 10.91 10.50
N MET A 485 -1.86 10.93 9.72
CA MET A 485 -1.29 12.17 9.18
C MET A 485 -2.32 12.97 8.37
N LEU A 486 -3.02 12.32 7.44
CA LEU A 486 -4.00 13.00 6.57
C LEU A 486 -5.16 13.56 7.38
N ALA A 487 -5.70 12.78 8.31
CA ALA A 487 -6.83 13.22 9.13
C ALA A 487 -6.42 14.42 10.02
N ILE A 488 -5.28 14.31 10.70
CA ILE A 488 -4.77 15.35 11.61
C ILE A 488 -4.39 16.63 10.85
N ASP A 489 -3.72 16.51 9.68
CA ASP A 489 -3.44 17.66 8.81
C ASP A 489 -4.73 18.34 8.35
N GLY A 490 -5.76 17.55 8.03
CA GLY A 490 -7.08 18.05 7.67
C GLY A 490 -7.73 18.82 8.81
N LEU A 491 -7.70 18.30 10.03
CA LEU A 491 -8.22 18.98 11.22
C LEU A 491 -7.50 20.32 11.47
N ARG A 492 -6.16 20.34 11.40
CA ARG A 492 -5.36 21.56 11.58
C ARG A 492 -5.67 22.61 10.52
N ARG A 493 -5.85 22.20 9.26
CA ARG A 493 -6.21 23.10 8.15
C ARG A 493 -7.48 23.90 8.41
N TYR A 494 -8.45 23.31 9.11
CA TYR A 494 -9.72 23.96 9.47
C TYR A 494 -9.75 24.54 10.89
N GLY A 495 -8.59 24.57 11.58
CA GLY A 495 -8.46 25.19 12.90
C GLY A 495 -8.93 24.33 14.07
N PHE A 496 -9.23 23.04 13.87
CA PHE A 496 -9.58 22.08 14.92
C PHE A 496 -8.33 21.55 15.64
N ASN A 497 -7.49 22.47 16.12
CA ASN A 497 -6.17 22.14 16.66
C ASN A 497 -6.25 21.27 17.92
N THR A 498 -7.23 21.50 18.81
CA THR A 498 -7.39 20.70 20.03
C THR A 498 -7.67 19.23 19.71
N ASP A 499 -8.51 18.95 18.70
CA ASP A 499 -8.80 17.59 18.26
C ASP A 499 -7.58 16.97 17.56
N ALA A 500 -6.90 17.74 16.72
CA ALA A 500 -5.66 17.35 16.07
C ALA A 500 -4.55 17.00 17.07
N ASP A 501 -4.36 17.81 18.12
CA ASP A 501 -3.36 17.57 19.16
C ASP A 501 -3.67 16.31 19.97
N ARG A 502 -4.95 16.08 20.31
CA ARG A 502 -5.39 14.90 21.03
C ARG A 502 -5.13 13.63 20.24
N LEU A 503 -5.58 13.56 18.97
CA LEU A 503 -5.34 12.41 18.10
C LEU A 503 -3.85 12.16 17.86
N SER A 504 -3.08 13.25 17.65
CA SER A 504 -1.61 13.13 17.53
C SER A 504 -1.01 12.46 18.76
N TYR A 505 -1.43 12.88 19.95
CA TYR A 505 -0.93 12.31 21.20
C TYR A 505 -1.33 10.83 21.35
N GLU A 506 -2.57 10.46 21.06
CA GLU A 506 -3.07 9.10 21.15
C GLU A 506 -2.26 8.14 20.26
N PHE A 507 -2.03 8.54 19.01
CA PHE A 507 -1.24 7.73 18.09
C PHE A 507 0.25 7.69 18.47
N LEU A 508 0.87 8.84 18.73
CA LEU A 508 2.28 8.93 19.14
C LEU A 508 2.57 8.12 20.40
N SER A 509 1.71 8.21 21.42
CA SER A 509 1.87 7.45 22.66
C SER A 509 1.73 5.93 22.42
N THR A 510 0.85 5.51 21.49
CA THR A 510 0.72 4.11 21.11
C THR A 510 2.00 3.61 20.43
N VAL A 511 2.53 4.34 19.46
CA VAL A 511 3.77 3.97 18.77
C VAL A 511 4.95 3.93 19.76
N ALA A 512 5.07 4.95 20.61
CA ALA A 512 6.17 5.06 21.57
C ALA A 512 6.13 3.97 22.65
N GLU A 513 4.95 3.60 23.15
CA GLU A 513 4.78 2.52 24.12
C GLU A 513 5.21 1.17 23.54
N ASN A 514 4.78 0.85 22.32
CA ASN A 514 5.17 -0.39 21.64
C ASN A 514 6.67 -0.41 21.31
N PHE A 515 7.25 0.72 20.89
CA PHE A 515 8.69 0.83 20.66
C PHE A 515 9.53 0.50 21.89
N ARG A 516 9.09 0.89 23.08
CA ARG A 516 9.79 0.54 24.34
C ARG A 516 9.84 -0.97 24.61
N HIS A 517 8.85 -1.72 24.09
CA HIS A 517 8.78 -3.16 24.30
C HIS A 517 9.65 -3.94 23.30
N ASP A 518 9.63 -3.56 22.02
CA ASP A 518 10.26 -4.36 20.98
C ASP A 518 11.35 -3.63 20.17
N GLY A 519 11.59 -2.34 20.45
CA GLY A 519 12.59 -1.52 19.76
C GLY A 519 12.28 -1.25 18.30
N ASN A 520 11.03 -1.42 17.86
CA ASN A 520 10.65 -1.33 16.46
C ASN A 520 9.40 -0.47 16.25
N ILE A 521 9.34 0.19 15.08
CA ILE A 521 8.13 0.82 14.58
C ILE A 521 7.47 -0.12 13.58
N ARG A 522 6.14 -0.27 13.65
CA ARG A 522 5.36 -1.20 12.84
C ARG A 522 4.56 -0.48 11.76
N GLU A 523 4.10 -1.27 10.80
CA GLU A 523 3.28 -0.81 9.68
C GLU A 523 1.93 -0.24 10.14
N LYS A 524 1.25 -0.93 11.06
CA LYS A 524 -0.07 -0.63 11.59
C LYS A 524 -0.18 -0.99 13.07
N TYR A 525 -1.19 -0.45 13.74
CA TYR A 525 -1.45 -0.71 15.16
C TYR A 525 -2.92 -1.04 15.39
N ASN A 526 -3.20 -1.94 16.33
CA ASN A 526 -4.53 -2.08 16.89
C ASN A 526 -4.80 -0.86 17.78
N VAL A 527 -5.55 0.11 17.28
CA VAL A 527 -5.82 1.37 17.99
C VAL A 527 -6.85 1.23 19.11
N VAL A 528 -7.55 0.11 19.18
CA VAL A 528 -8.48 -0.21 20.30
C VAL A 528 -7.69 -0.65 21.53
N THR A 529 -6.74 -1.57 21.36
CA THR A 529 -5.92 -2.14 22.43
C THR A 529 -4.57 -1.42 22.60
N ARG A 530 -4.21 -0.51 21.71
CA ARG A 530 -2.93 0.19 21.63
C ARG A 530 -1.73 -0.75 21.45
N SER A 531 -1.91 -1.84 20.67
CA SER A 531 -0.89 -2.88 20.49
C SER A 531 -0.34 -2.89 19.06
N SER A 532 0.95 -3.19 18.94
CA SER A 532 1.59 -3.54 17.66
C SER A 532 1.33 -4.98 17.22
N GLU A 533 0.75 -5.81 18.09
CA GLU A 533 0.32 -7.16 17.73
C GLU A 533 -0.94 -7.09 16.88
N ALA A 534 -0.81 -7.43 15.61
CA ALA A 534 -1.89 -7.43 14.64
C ALA A 534 -2.24 -8.88 14.27
N HIS A 535 -3.41 -9.33 14.69
CA HIS A 535 -3.98 -10.62 14.27
C HIS A 535 -4.93 -10.37 13.10
N VAL A 536 -4.38 -10.23 11.90
CA VAL A 536 -5.13 -9.95 10.68
C VAL A 536 -5.70 -11.26 10.13
N GLU A 537 -7.02 -11.35 10.00
CA GLU A 537 -7.66 -12.51 9.37
C GLU A 537 -7.63 -12.44 7.85
N LEU A 538 -7.78 -11.20 7.31
CA LEU A 538 -7.84 -10.93 5.88
C LEU A 538 -6.83 -9.81 5.53
N GLY A 539 -5.74 -10.19 4.88
CA GLY A 539 -4.62 -9.32 4.53
C GLY A 539 -3.28 -9.97 4.82
N TYR A 540 -2.27 -9.17 5.11
CA TYR A 540 -0.93 -9.68 5.44
C TYR A 540 -0.88 -10.16 6.89
N GLU A 541 -0.43 -11.39 7.10
CA GLU A 541 -0.26 -11.96 8.45
C GLU A 541 0.83 -11.24 9.26
N MET A 542 1.85 -10.70 8.58
CA MET A 542 2.94 -9.99 9.23
C MET A 542 2.68 -8.50 9.37
N ASN A 543 2.86 -7.96 10.57
CA ASN A 543 2.97 -6.53 10.81
C ASN A 543 4.43 -6.09 10.56
N VAL A 544 4.69 -5.48 9.40
CA VAL A 544 6.04 -5.19 8.91
C VAL A 544 6.77 -4.20 9.81
N VAL A 545 8.06 -4.48 10.06
CA VAL A 545 8.94 -3.69 10.91
C VAL A 545 9.61 -2.57 10.12
N GLY A 546 9.84 -1.42 10.78
CA GLY A 546 10.58 -0.29 10.23
C GLY A 546 9.83 0.44 9.14
N PHE A 547 8.51 0.57 9.24
CA PHE A 547 7.68 1.01 8.15
C PHE A 547 7.74 2.52 7.92
N GLY A 548 8.08 2.91 6.68
CA GLY A 548 8.41 4.28 6.30
C GLY A 548 7.31 5.31 6.57
N TRP A 549 6.04 5.02 6.29
CA TRP A 549 4.96 5.97 6.58
C TRP A 549 4.71 6.16 8.07
N THR A 550 4.89 5.12 8.92
CA THR A 550 4.75 5.28 10.38
C THR A 550 5.92 6.07 10.96
N ASN A 551 7.15 5.84 10.45
CA ASN A 551 8.31 6.65 10.79
C ASN A 551 8.05 8.13 10.48
N ALA A 552 7.52 8.42 9.30
CA ALA A 552 7.18 9.79 8.87
C ALA A 552 6.05 10.39 9.72
N ALA A 553 4.99 9.60 9.98
CA ALA A 553 3.87 10.03 10.82
C ALA A 553 4.34 10.42 12.22
N PHE A 554 5.22 9.61 12.82
CA PHE A 554 5.78 9.93 14.14
C PHE A 554 6.50 11.28 14.13
N LEU A 555 7.37 11.53 13.14
CA LEU A 555 8.11 12.80 13.02
C LEU A 555 7.19 14.00 12.80
N GLU A 556 6.25 13.88 11.87
CA GLU A 556 5.33 14.97 11.50
C GLU A 556 4.37 15.34 12.63
N LEU A 557 3.78 14.34 13.27
CA LEU A 557 2.86 14.55 14.36
C LEU A 557 3.56 15.10 15.60
N LEU A 558 4.76 14.58 15.94
CA LEU A 558 5.56 15.08 17.06
C LEU A 558 6.00 16.52 16.85
N HIS A 559 6.42 16.89 15.62
CA HIS A 559 6.83 18.27 15.30
C HIS A 559 5.72 19.29 15.54
N ASN A 560 4.48 18.91 15.24
CA ASN A 560 3.32 19.78 15.36
C ASN A 560 2.60 19.69 16.72
N LEU A 561 3.06 18.81 17.62
CA LEU A 561 2.46 18.62 18.94
C LEU A 561 2.87 19.77 19.88
N PRO A 562 1.95 20.33 20.68
CA PRO A 562 2.27 21.36 21.66
C PRO A 562 3.30 20.87 22.68
N LYS A 563 4.25 21.75 23.06
CA LYS A 563 5.36 21.45 23.97
C LYS A 563 4.93 20.72 25.26
N PRO A 564 3.86 21.12 25.98
CA PRO A 564 3.44 20.40 27.19
C PRO A 564 3.05 18.94 26.92
N MET A 565 2.52 18.63 25.73
CA MET A 565 2.16 17.26 25.37
C MET A 565 3.39 16.44 24.97
N VAL A 566 4.40 17.07 24.35
CA VAL A 566 5.71 16.45 24.09
C VAL A 566 6.38 16.10 25.43
N GLU A 567 6.45 17.05 26.37
CA GLU A 567 7.04 16.82 27.69
C GLU A 567 6.33 15.69 28.46
N ARG A 568 5.01 15.61 28.33
CA ARG A 568 4.22 14.50 28.89
C ARG A 568 4.59 13.16 28.26
N LEU A 569 4.68 13.12 26.93
CA LEU A 569 5.04 11.90 26.21
C LEU A 569 6.46 11.43 26.60
N GLU A 570 7.42 12.35 26.72
CA GLU A 570 8.77 12.07 27.22
C GLU A 570 8.78 11.52 28.65
N GLN A 571 7.96 12.10 29.55
CA GLN A 571 7.83 11.59 30.92
C GLN A 571 7.26 10.17 30.95
N GLU A 572 6.27 9.87 30.13
CA GLU A 572 5.71 8.50 29.99
C GLU A 572 6.77 7.51 29.50
N GLN A 573 7.64 7.92 28.56
CA GLN A 573 8.74 7.08 28.06
C GLN A 573 9.82 6.81 29.12
N ASN A 574 10.00 7.71 30.08
CA ASN A 574 10.98 7.56 31.16
C ASN A 574 10.48 6.73 32.35
N GLN A 575 9.20 6.35 32.39
CA GLN A 575 8.66 5.49 33.45
C GLN A 575 9.09 4.03 33.26
N PRO A 576 9.28 3.23 34.31
CA PRO A 576 9.50 1.80 34.16
C PRO A 576 8.37 1.15 33.39
N LEU A 577 8.69 0.17 32.53
CA LEU A 577 7.66 -0.65 31.88
C LEU A 577 6.82 -1.34 32.97
N PRO A 578 5.48 -1.39 32.82
CA PRO A 578 4.67 -2.20 33.71
C PRO A 578 5.16 -3.65 33.66
N ALA A 579 5.21 -4.30 34.82
CA ALA A 579 5.59 -5.71 34.87
C ALA A 579 4.67 -6.50 33.95
N ALA A 580 5.24 -7.35 33.10
CA ALA A 580 4.47 -8.26 32.26
C ALA A 580 3.59 -9.14 33.16
N ASN A 581 2.27 -9.04 33.02
CA ASN A 581 1.32 -9.89 33.74
C ASN A 581 1.28 -11.28 33.13
#